data_f67f9996612120a5b822afff51a43490
#
_entry.id   f67f9996612120a5b822afff51a43490
#
_cell.length_a   1.000
_cell.length_b   1.000
_cell.length_c   1.000
_cell.angle_alpha   90.00
_cell.angle_beta   90.00
_cell.angle_gamma   90.00
#
_symmetry.space_group_name_H-M   'P 1'
#
loop_
_entity.id
_entity.type
_entity.pdbx_description
1 polymer ?
#
loop_
_entity_poly.entity_id
_entity_poly.type
_entity_poly.pdbx_seq_one_letter_code
_entity_poly.pdbx_strand_id
1 'polypeptide(L)'
;MPRPVKCRKVCHFPNVLEFLPADDTEKKMPIVLTVDEYETIRLLDKKGYSQEQCADSMKIARTTVQRIYEIARKKIADALIDGHPLKIEGGYFIICDGQSSDCSFGGCYKQEIYKKYAAEKGEGIMRIAVTYENGQIFQHFGHTETFKIYDVEEGKVVHSEVVDTNGSGHGALSLIHI
;
A
#
# COMPACT_ATOMS: atom_id res chain seq x y z
N MET A 1 11.08 -18.74 9.27
CA MET A 1 10.24 -17.53 9.29
C MET A 1 10.22 -16.90 7.90
N PRO A 2 9.07 -16.56 7.33
CA PRO A 2 9.04 -15.83 6.05
C PRO A 2 9.73 -14.48 6.23
N ARG A 3 10.55 -14.12 5.24
CA ARG A 3 11.25 -12.84 5.24
C ARG A 3 10.22 -11.71 5.09
N PRO A 4 10.26 -10.65 5.92
CA PRO A 4 9.31 -9.55 5.80
C PRO A 4 9.38 -8.91 4.41
N VAL A 5 8.22 -8.56 3.87
CA VAL A 5 8.11 -7.93 2.55
C VAL A 5 8.76 -6.54 2.64
N LYS A 6 9.76 -6.30 1.79
CA LYS A 6 10.44 -5.01 1.72
C LYS A 6 9.53 -3.99 1.01
N CYS A 7 9.32 -2.82 1.63
CA CYS A 7 8.64 -1.70 0.97
C CYS A 7 9.34 -1.30 -0.31
N ARG A 8 8.56 -0.99 -1.34
CA ARG A 8 9.02 -0.64 -2.68
C ARG A 8 8.95 0.86 -2.88
N LYS A 9 10.02 1.46 -3.37
CA LYS A 9 10.02 2.91 -3.64
C LYS A 9 9.17 3.18 -4.88
N VAL A 10 8.20 4.07 -4.73
CA VAL A 10 7.32 4.55 -5.80
C VAL A 10 7.57 6.04 -6.02
N CYS A 11 7.93 6.42 -7.23
CA CYS A 11 8.20 7.82 -7.58
C CYS A 11 6.99 8.53 -8.18
N HIS A 12 5.97 7.79 -8.61
CA HIS A 12 4.81 8.39 -9.25
C HIS A 12 3.51 7.73 -8.79
N PHE A 13 2.81 8.41 -7.90
CA PHE A 13 1.47 8.00 -7.52
C PHE A 13 0.49 8.25 -8.69
N PRO A 14 -0.47 7.34 -8.97
CA PRO A 14 -1.40 7.51 -10.08
C PRO A 14 -2.35 8.70 -9.86
N ASN A 15 -2.62 9.45 -10.93
CA ASN A 15 -3.60 10.54 -10.92
C ASN A 15 -5.03 10.03 -11.08
N VAL A 16 -5.19 8.88 -11.73
CA VAL A 16 -6.47 8.20 -11.94
C VAL A 16 -6.38 6.86 -11.25
N LEU A 17 -7.31 6.59 -10.38
CA LEU A 17 -7.31 5.40 -9.53
C LEU A 17 -8.29 4.33 -10.00
N GLU A 18 -9.18 4.67 -10.91
CA GLU A 18 -10.19 3.74 -11.39
C GLU A 18 -10.45 3.94 -12.89
N PHE A 19 -10.50 2.82 -13.60
CA PHE A 19 -10.87 2.76 -15.02
C PHE A 19 -12.09 1.86 -15.15
N LEU A 20 -13.15 2.38 -15.72
CA LEU A 20 -14.42 1.67 -15.88
C LEU A 20 -14.66 1.35 -17.35
N PRO A 21 -15.19 0.17 -17.68
CA PRO A 21 -15.73 -0.10 -19.00
C PRO A 21 -16.86 0.89 -19.34
N ALA A 22 -16.92 1.35 -20.58
CA ALA A 22 -17.95 2.32 -21.00
C ALA A 22 -19.37 1.73 -20.92
N ASP A 23 -19.50 0.43 -21.20
CA ASP A 23 -20.76 -0.32 -21.21
C ASP A 23 -20.85 -1.28 -20.02
N ASP A 24 -20.70 -0.77 -18.78
CA ASP A 24 -20.79 -1.57 -17.55
C ASP A 24 -22.24 -1.95 -17.23
N THR A 25 -22.82 -2.82 -18.04
CA THR A 25 -24.17 -3.38 -17.83
C THR A 25 -24.16 -4.50 -16.77
N GLU A 26 -23.03 -5.16 -16.59
CA GLU A 26 -22.82 -6.21 -15.60
C GLU A 26 -21.86 -5.68 -14.54
N LYS A 27 -22.32 -5.44 -13.33
CA LYS A 27 -21.47 -5.03 -12.16
C LYS A 27 -20.41 -6.09 -11.84
N LYS A 28 -19.35 -6.15 -12.66
CA LYS A 28 -18.22 -7.04 -12.45
C LYS A 28 -17.37 -6.56 -11.28
N MET A 29 -16.80 -7.51 -10.54
CA MET A 29 -15.84 -7.17 -9.47
C MET A 29 -14.59 -6.52 -10.07
N PRO A 30 -14.10 -5.40 -9.50
CA PRO A 30 -12.91 -4.74 -10.00
C PRO A 30 -11.67 -5.60 -9.82
N ILE A 31 -10.78 -5.54 -10.79
CA ILE A 31 -9.43 -6.09 -10.68
C ILE A 31 -8.55 -5.03 -10.00
N VAL A 32 -7.92 -5.42 -8.89
CA VAL A 32 -7.06 -4.51 -8.12
C VAL A 32 -5.62 -4.61 -8.60
N LEU A 33 -5.10 -3.50 -9.14
CA LEU A 33 -3.70 -3.28 -9.45
C LEU A 33 -3.07 -2.53 -8.28
N THR A 34 -2.03 -3.06 -7.65
CA THR A 34 -1.38 -2.36 -6.54
C THR A 34 -0.51 -1.20 -7.05
N VAL A 35 -0.26 -0.20 -6.19
CA VAL A 35 0.51 1.01 -6.58
C VAL A 35 1.94 0.67 -7.02
N ASP A 36 2.55 -0.34 -6.44
CA ASP A 36 3.87 -0.82 -6.85
C ASP A 36 3.82 -1.61 -8.18
N GLU A 37 2.73 -2.32 -8.47
CA GLU A 37 2.47 -2.91 -9.78
C GLU A 37 2.29 -1.83 -10.86
N TYR A 38 1.50 -0.79 -10.56
CA TYR A 38 1.35 0.38 -11.43
C TYR A 38 2.70 1.07 -11.72
N GLU A 39 3.52 1.30 -10.68
CA GLU A 39 4.84 1.91 -10.86
C GLU A 39 5.76 1.05 -11.73
N THR A 40 5.70 -0.27 -11.57
CA THR A 40 6.48 -1.20 -12.39
C THR A 40 6.08 -1.12 -13.88
N ILE A 41 4.78 -1.13 -14.19
CA ILE A 41 4.28 -0.91 -15.56
C ILE A 41 4.72 0.45 -16.10
N ARG A 42 4.61 1.49 -15.28
CA ARG A 42 5.02 2.84 -15.68
C ARG A 42 6.51 2.92 -16.04
N LEU A 43 7.37 2.28 -15.26
CA LEU A 43 8.82 2.31 -15.49
C LEU A 43 9.21 1.45 -16.70
N LEU A 44 8.72 0.23 -16.81
CA LEU A 44 9.09 -0.69 -17.88
C LEU A 44 8.39 -0.32 -19.20
N ASP A 45 7.06 -0.26 -19.23
CA ASP A 45 6.32 -0.12 -20.49
C ASP A 45 6.23 1.34 -20.97
N LYS A 46 6.04 2.31 -20.07
CA LYS A 46 5.88 3.72 -20.46
C LYS A 46 7.21 4.47 -20.56
N LYS A 47 8.16 4.20 -19.65
CA LYS A 47 9.47 4.85 -19.62
C LYS A 47 10.54 4.09 -20.41
N GLY A 48 10.31 2.83 -20.74
CA GLY A 48 11.24 1.97 -21.45
C GLY A 48 12.46 1.56 -20.61
N TYR A 49 12.35 1.54 -19.29
CA TYR A 49 13.44 1.11 -18.41
C TYR A 49 13.71 -0.38 -18.57
N SER A 50 14.98 -0.78 -18.45
CA SER A 50 15.33 -2.17 -18.25
C SER A 50 14.86 -2.68 -16.88
N GLN A 51 14.79 -3.99 -16.69
CA GLN A 51 14.45 -4.58 -15.38
C GLN A 51 15.44 -4.17 -14.29
N GLU A 52 16.72 -4.00 -14.64
CA GLU A 52 17.77 -3.52 -13.75
C GLU A 52 17.52 -2.06 -13.33
N GLN A 53 17.26 -1.18 -14.28
CA GLN A 53 16.95 0.23 -14.01
C GLN A 53 15.67 0.38 -13.16
N CYS A 54 14.66 -0.45 -13.43
CA CYS A 54 13.44 -0.50 -12.64
C CYS A 54 13.73 -0.96 -11.21
N ALA A 55 14.53 -2.02 -11.04
CA ALA A 55 14.94 -2.54 -9.74
C ALA A 55 15.70 -1.50 -8.90
N ASP A 56 16.62 -0.78 -9.53
CA ASP A 56 17.38 0.29 -8.89
C ASP A 56 16.47 1.46 -8.48
N SER A 57 15.54 1.85 -9.34
CA SER A 57 14.56 2.91 -9.07
C SER A 57 13.64 2.56 -7.88
N MET A 58 13.12 1.34 -7.86
CA MET A 58 12.20 0.86 -6.83
C MET A 58 12.90 0.32 -5.58
N LYS A 59 14.25 0.24 -5.57
CA LYS A 59 15.08 -0.30 -4.47
C LYS A 59 14.75 -1.75 -4.08
N ILE A 60 14.50 -2.58 -5.08
CA ILE A 60 14.19 -4.01 -4.95
C ILE A 60 15.08 -4.86 -5.86
N ALA A 61 15.03 -6.19 -5.71
CA ALA A 61 15.77 -7.11 -6.58
C ALA A 61 15.12 -7.20 -7.97
N ARG A 62 15.93 -7.40 -9.03
CA ARG A 62 15.45 -7.62 -10.41
C ARG A 62 14.42 -8.74 -10.51
N THR A 63 14.65 -9.86 -9.82
CA THR A 63 13.71 -10.99 -9.78
C THR A 63 12.35 -10.61 -9.17
N THR A 64 12.34 -9.67 -8.25
CA THR A 64 11.10 -9.12 -7.67
C THR A 64 10.38 -8.26 -8.70
N VAL A 65 11.12 -7.43 -9.46
CA VAL A 65 10.55 -6.64 -10.56
C VAL A 65 9.87 -7.54 -11.58
N GLN A 66 10.57 -8.60 -12.02
CA GLN A 66 10.04 -9.55 -12.99
C GLN A 66 8.70 -10.14 -12.51
N ARG A 67 8.65 -10.62 -11.27
CA ARG A 67 7.43 -11.20 -10.71
C ARG A 67 6.29 -10.19 -10.61
N ILE A 68 6.57 -8.96 -10.15
CA ILE A 68 5.56 -7.89 -10.06
C ILE A 68 5.03 -7.57 -11.46
N TYR A 69 5.91 -7.45 -12.42
CA TYR A 69 5.58 -7.12 -13.80
C TYR A 69 4.69 -8.17 -14.47
N GLU A 70 5.01 -9.45 -14.29
CA GLU A 70 4.18 -10.55 -14.80
C GLU A 70 2.77 -10.52 -14.22
N ILE A 71 2.65 -10.33 -12.89
CA ILE A 71 1.35 -10.21 -12.22
C ILE A 71 0.58 -8.99 -12.71
N ALA A 72 1.24 -7.84 -12.77
CA ALA A 72 0.62 -6.58 -13.19
C ALA A 72 0.08 -6.66 -14.63
N ARG A 73 0.87 -7.20 -15.56
CA ARG A 73 0.44 -7.36 -16.96
C ARG A 73 -0.73 -8.32 -17.10
N LYS A 74 -0.73 -9.42 -16.33
CA LYS A 74 -1.85 -10.36 -16.32
C LYS A 74 -3.13 -9.66 -15.85
N LYS A 75 -3.10 -8.93 -14.74
CA LYS A 75 -4.24 -8.16 -14.22
C LYS A 75 -4.79 -7.17 -15.24
N ILE A 76 -3.91 -6.44 -15.93
CA ILE A 76 -4.30 -5.49 -16.97
C ILE A 76 -4.95 -6.23 -18.14
N ALA A 77 -4.37 -7.36 -18.58
CA ALA A 77 -4.92 -8.18 -19.65
C ALA A 77 -6.32 -8.71 -19.28
N ASP A 78 -6.47 -9.27 -18.09
CA ASP A 78 -7.76 -9.78 -17.58
C ASP A 78 -8.80 -8.65 -17.53
N ALA A 79 -8.42 -7.44 -17.06
CA ALA A 79 -9.32 -6.29 -17.05
C ALA A 79 -9.79 -5.87 -18.47
N LEU A 80 -8.86 -5.83 -19.42
CA LEU A 80 -9.15 -5.41 -20.79
C LEU A 80 -9.94 -6.46 -21.59
N ILE A 81 -9.57 -7.74 -21.46
CA ILE A 81 -10.15 -8.83 -22.25
C ILE A 81 -11.54 -9.19 -21.71
N ASP A 82 -11.67 -9.27 -20.38
CA ASP A 82 -12.90 -9.71 -19.74
C ASP A 82 -13.83 -8.54 -19.37
N GLY A 83 -13.40 -7.29 -19.63
CA GLY A 83 -14.19 -6.09 -19.37
C GLY A 83 -14.45 -5.86 -17.88
N HIS A 84 -13.44 -6.10 -17.03
CA HIS A 84 -13.53 -5.76 -15.61
C HIS A 84 -13.13 -4.30 -15.34
N PRO A 85 -13.76 -3.63 -14.37
CA PRO A 85 -13.20 -2.40 -13.82
C PRO A 85 -11.77 -2.63 -13.30
N LEU A 86 -10.87 -1.69 -13.55
CA LEU A 86 -9.51 -1.73 -13.02
C LEU A 86 -9.35 -0.66 -11.95
N LYS A 87 -9.01 -1.06 -10.73
CA LYS A 87 -8.82 -0.17 -9.59
C LYS A 87 -7.37 -0.19 -9.14
N ILE A 88 -6.78 0.98 -8.91
CA ILE A 88 -5.40 1.09 -8.43
C ILE A 88 -5.43 1.46 -6.95
N GLU A 89 -5.07 0.51 -6.09
CA GLU A 89 -5.05 0.74 -4.64
C GLU A 89 -4.16 -0.27 -3.90
N GLY A 90 -3.72 0.11 -2.69
CA GLY A 90 -2.96 -0.78 -1.81
C GLY A 90 -1.56 -1.12 -2.31
N GLY A 91 -0.96 -2.15 -1.71
CA GLY A 91 0.41 -2.60 -1.98
C GLY A 91 1.41 -2.16 -0.92
N TYR A 92 2.62 -2.72 -0.99
CA TYR A 92 3.70 -2.41 -0.04
C TYR A 92 4.67 -1.40 -0.66
N PHE A 93 4.41 -0.11 -0.49
CA PHE A 93 5.23 0.93 -1.09
C PHE A 93 5.51 2.09 -0.14
N ILE A 94 6.53 2.86 -0.45
CA ILE A 94 6.83 4.16 0.13
C ILE A 94 6.96 5.17 -1.00
N ILE A 95 6.41 6.35 -0.80
CA ILE A 95 6.58 7.43 -1.77
C ILE A 95 7.99 7.98 -1.67
N CYS A 96 8.60 8.24 -2.82
CA CYS A 96 9.94 8.81 -2.92
C CYS A 96 9.97 10.22 -2.28
N ASP A 97 11.02 10.49 -1.52
CA ASP A 97 11.26 11.73 -0.79
C ASP A 97 11.67 12.92 -1.68
N GLY A 98 11.81 12.70 -3.00
CA GLY A 98 12.24 13.71 -3.95
C GLY A 98 13.73 14.02 -3.94
N GLN A 99 14.53 13.33 -3.13
CA GLN A 99 15.99 13.57 -3.00
C GLN A 99 16.85 12.75 -3.97
N SER A 100 16.23 11.99 -4.89
CA SER A 100 17.00 11.22 -5.88
C SER A 100 17.58 12.16 -6.95
N SER A 101 18.82 11.88 -7.40
CA SER A 101 19.50 12.58 -8.50
C SER A 101 18.70 12.65 -9.81
N ASP A 102 17.76 11.70 -9.99
CA ASP A 102 16.87 11.65 -11.15
C ASP A 102 15.61 12.53 -11.00
N CYS A 103 15.42 13.16 -9.83
CA CYS A 103 14.38 14.13 -9.59
C CYS A 103 14.85 15.52 -10.00
N SER A 104 14.58 15.94 -11.24
CA SER A 104 15.04 17.18 -11.85
C SER A 104 14.46 18.47 -11.24
N PHE A 105 13.62 18.39 -10.18
CA PHE A 105 12.95 19.56 -9.58
C PHE A 105 12.83 19.46 -8.08
N GLY A 106 13.29 20.47 -7.39
CA GLY A 106 13.02 20.71 -5.97
C GLY A 106 11.52 20.92 -5.73
N GLY A 107 10.91 20.03 -4.96
CA GLY A 107 9.46 20.01 -4.70
C GLY A 107 8.71 19.09 -5.68
N CYS A 108 8.56 17.84 -5.32
CA CYS A 108 7.88 16.88 -6.17
C CYS A 108 6.35 17.03 -6.01
N TYR A 109 5.68 17.71 -6.96
CA TYR A 109 4.20 17.82 -6.98
C TYR A 109 3.48 16.46 -6.84
N LYS A 110 4.17 15.38 -7.15
CA LYS A 110 3.68 14.00 -7.04
C LYS A 110 3.48 13.56 -5.59
N GLN A 111 4.22 14.14 -4.65
CA GLN A 111 4.00 13.93 -3.22
C GLN A 111 2.69 14.60 -2.76
N GLU A 112 2.33 15.74 -3.36
CA GLU A 112 1.09 16.44 -3.02
C GLU A 112 -0.14 15.61 -3.41
N ILE A 113 -0.08 14.95 -4.59
CA ILE A 113 -1.14 14.05 -5.03
C ILE A 113 -1.32 12.89 -4.05
N TYR A 114 -0.20 12.28 -3.63
CA TYR A 114 -0.26 11.20 -2.65
C TYR A 114 -0.76 11.68 -1.29
N LYS A 115 -0.28 12.83 -0.80
CA LYS A 115 -0.74 13.42 0.47
C LYS A 115 -2.25 13.67 0.46
N LYS A 116 -2.77 14.19 -0.66
CA LYS A 116 -4.21 14.40 -0.84
C LYS A 116 -4.98 13.07 -0.80
N TYR A 117 -4.52 12.07 -1.55
CA TYR A 117 -5.12 10.74 -1.55
C TYR A 117 -5.08 10.09 -0.15
N ALA A 118 -3.94 10.14 0.53
CA ALA A 118 -3.77 9.59 1.88
C ALA A 118 -4.70 10.27 2.89
N ALA A 119 -4.86 11.58 2.79
CA ALA A 119 -5.80 12.33 3.61
C ALA A 119 -7.26 11.94 3.36
N GLU A 120 -7.64 11.76 2.09
CA GLU A 120 -9.00 11.34 1.71
C GLU A 120 -9.34 9.90 2.15
N LYS A 121 -8.34 9.02 2.20
CA LYS A 121 -8.48 7.61 2.63
C LYS A 121 -8.22 7.39 4.12
N GLY A 122 -7.78 8.41 4.85
CA GLY A 122 -7.28 8.27 6.22
C GLY A 122 -5.94 7.54 6.32
N GLU A 123 -5.26 7.31 5.19
CA GLU A 123 -3.97 6.57 5.13
C GLU A 123 -2.77 7.42 5.64
N GLY A 124 -2.99 8.70 5.94
CA GLY A 124 -2.00 9.57 6.59
C GLY A 124 -1.86 9.31 8.09
N ILE A 125 -2.79 8.55 8.67
CA ILE A 125 -2.81 8.18 10.08
C ILE A 125 -2.32 6.75 10.22
N MET A 126 -1.13 6.56 10.79
CA MET A 126 -0.65 5.24 11.14
C MET A 126 -1.39 4.76 12.39
N ARG A 127 -2.16 3.69 12.28
CA ARG A 127 -2.82 3.08 13.43
C ARG A 127 -1.94 1.99 14.02
N ILE A 128 -1.53 2.15 15.28
CA ILE A 128 -0.66 1.23 16.00
C ILE A 128 -1.44 0.63 17.14
N ALA A 129 -1.57 -0.69 17.16
CA ALA A 129 -2.15 -1.42 18.27
C ALA A 129 -1.01 -2.00 19.15
N VAL A 130 -1.05 -1.73 20.43
CA VAL A 130 -0.13 -2.32 21.41
C VAL A 130 -0.93 -3.09 22.46
N THR A 131 -0.39 -4.19 22.92
CA THR A 131 -0.92 -4.92 24.07
C THR A 131 -0.87 -4.04 25.32
N TYR A 132 -1.97 -3.95 26.06
CA TYR A 132 -2.10 -2.98 27.14
C TYR A 132 -2.78 -3.62 28.35
N GLU A 133 -2.17 -3.47 29.51
CA GLU A 133 -2.73 -3.95 30.77
C GLU A 133 -2.25 -3.04 31.92
N ASN A 134 -3.17 -2.67 32.83
CA ASN A 134 -2.86 -1.89 34.05
C ASN A 134 -2.04 -0.60 33.81
N GLY A 135 -2.25 0.08 32.69
CA GLY A 135 -1.54 1.32 32.39
C GLY A 135 -0.18 1.14 31.68
N GLN A 136 0.22 -0.10 31.38
CA GLN A 136 1.53 -0.42 30.79
C GLN A 136 1.40 -1.26 29.52
N ILE A 137 2.43 -1.21 28.68
CA ILE A 137 2.55 -2.11 27.51
C ILE A 137 2.86 -3.50 28.03
N PHE A 138 2.03 -4.48 27.67
CA PHE A 138 2.17 -5.86 28.11
C PHE A 138 3.02 -6.67 27.12
N GLN A 139 3.90 -7.56 27.63
CA GLN A 139 4.88 -8.24 26.79
C GLN A 139 4.34 -9.46 26.02
N HIS A 140 3.15 -9.97 26.36
CA HIS A 140 2.61 -11.19 25.76
C HIS A 140 1.39 -10.91 24.90
N PHE A 141 1.59 -10.87 23.61
CA PHE A 141 0.53 -10.60 22.61
C PHE A 141 -0.62 -11.62 22.64
N GLY A 142 -0.35 -12.87 23.00
CA GLY A 142 -1.34 -13.96 22.97
C GLY A 142 -2.25 -14.07 24.21
N HIS A 143 -2.04 -13.27 25.25
CA HIS A 143 -2.77 -13.32 26.50
C HIS A 143 -3.34 -11.97 26.95
N THR A 144 -3.28 -10.95 26.10
CA THR A 144 -3.82 -9.65 26.43
C THR A 144 -5.33 -9.60 26.18
N GLU A 145 -6.08 -9.08 27.14
CA GLU A 145 -7.52 -8.84 27.01
C GLU A 145 -7.82 -7.47 26.41
N THR A 146 -6.84 -6.55 26.48
CA THR A 146 -7.01 -5.18 26.00
C THR A 146 -5.87 -4.76 25.10
N PHE A 147 -6.21 -3.96 24.09
CA PHE A 147 -5.26 -3.27 23.24
C PHE A 147 -5.41 -1.77 23.37
N LYS A 148 -4.32 -1.05 23.37
CA LYS A 148 -4.34 0.39 23.17
C LYS A 148 -3.98 0.70 21.73
N ILE A 149 -4.90 1.37 21.06
CA ILE A 149 -4.76 1.79 19.66
C ILE A 149 -4.34 3.24 19.66
N TYR A 150 -3.30 3.54 18.92
CA TYR A 150 -2.80 4.90 18.71
C TYR A 150 -2.94 5.27 17.25
N ASP A 151 -3.55 6.41 16.99
CA ASP A 151 -3.51 7.04 15.68
C ASP A 151 -2.35 8.03 15.66
N VAL A 152 -1.40 7.79 14.76
CA VAL A 152 -0.15 8.57 14.65
C VAL A 152 -0.14 9.27 13.30
N GLU A 153 -0.02 10.59 13.32
CA GLU A 153 0.12 11.45 12.15
C GLU A 153 1.45 12.21 12.25
N GLU A 154 2.25 12.17 11.19
CA GLU A 154 3.58 12.83 11.14
C GLU A 154 4.49 12.50 12.34
N GLY A 155 4.40 11.26 12.86
CA GLY A 155 5.19 10.82 14.02
C GLY A 155 4.66 11.30 15.38
N LYS A 156 3.48 11.92 15.43
CA LYS A 156 2.83 12.34 16.66
C LYS A 156 1.53 11.57 16.88
N VAL A 157 1.28 11.18 18.12
CA VAL A 157 0.00 10.58 18.50
C VAL A 157 -1.07 11.67 18.48
N VAL A 158 -2.06 11.53 17.61
CA VAL A 158 -3.19 12.47 17.48
C VAL A 158 -4.42 11.96 18.22
N HIS A 159 -4.58 10.63 18.33
CA HIS A 159 -5.66 10.01 19.09
C HIS A 159 -5.19 8.71 19.72
N SER A 160 -5.83 8.29 20.82
CA SER A 160 -5.62 6.95 21.39
C SER A 160 -6.89 6.47 22.08
N GLU A 161 -7.18 5.18 21.90
CA GLU A 161 -8.31 4.49 22.54
C GLU A 161 -7.87 3.14 23.11
N VAL A 162 -8.59 2.64 24.10
CA VAL A 162 -8.40 1.30 24.66
C VAL A 162 -9.55 0.43 24.19
N VAL A 163 -9.24 -0.68 23.56
CA VAL A 163 -10.20 -1.65 23.02
C VAL A 163 -10.07 -2.97 23.78
N ASP A 164 -11.19 -3.47 24.27
CA ASP A 164 -11.29 -4.78 24.91
C ASP A 164 -11.59 -5.85 23.85
N THR A 165 -10.92 -6.98 23.92
CA THR A 165 -11.16 -8.12 23.02
C THR A 165 -12.42 -8.92 23.38
N ASN A 166 -13.14 -8.57 24.47
CA ASN A 166 -14.34 -9.25 24.96
C ASN A 166 -14.19 -10.77 25.12
N GLY A 167 -12.99 -11.24 25.51
CA GLY A 167 -12.77 -12.66 25.80
C GLY A 167 -12.84 -13.56 24.56
N SER A 168 -12.72 -13.02 23.36
CA SER A 168 -12.64 -13.79 22.12
C SER A 168 -11.36 -14.62 22.15
N GLY A 169 -11.49 -15.91 22.48
CA GLY A 169 -10.39 -16.84 22.68
C GLY A 169 -9.53 -17.03 21.44
N HIS A 170 -8.36 -17.62 21.63
CA HIS A 170 -7.37 -18.02 20.64
C HIS A 170 -7.99 -18.51 19.33
N GLY A 171 -7.94 -17.72 18.27
CA GLY A 171 -8.41 -18.06 16.93
C GLY A 171 -9.40 -17.07 16.30
N ALA A 172 -9.99 -16.16 17.06
CA ALA A 172 -10.91 -15.14 16.54
C ALA A 172 -10.25 -13.81 16.17
N LEU A 173 -8.95 -13.65 16.37
CA LEU A 173 -8.17 -12.59 15.77
C LEU A 173 -7.89 -12.94 14.29
N SER A 174 -8.94 -13.17 13.53
CA SER A 174 -8.96 -12.86 12.12
C SER A 174 -8.56 -11.39 12.05
N LEU A 175 -7.36 -11.14 11.55
CA LEU A 175 -6.76 -9.83 11.31
C LEU A 175 -7.87 -8.79 11.13
N ILE A 176 -8.12 -8.01 12.16
CA ILE A 176 -8.85 -6.77 12.03
C ILE A 176 -8.08 -6.03 10.95
N HIS A 177 -8.71 -5.80 9.81
CA HIS A 177 -8.19 -4.93 8.80
C HIS A 177 -8.11 -3.54 9.44
N ILE A 178 -6.92 -3.27 10.00
CA ILE A 178 -6.52 -1.95 10.45
C ILE A 178 -5.94 -1.21 9.26
#